data_7a149bce6402dae6656cb3867315d2e7
#
_entry.id   7a149bce6402dae6656cb3867315d2e7
#
_cell.length_a   1.000
_cell.length_b   1.000
_cell.length_c   1.000
_cell.angle_alpha   90.00
_cell.angle_beta   90.00
_cell.angle_gamma   90.00
#
_symmetry.space_group_name_H-M   'P 1'
#
loop_
_entity.id
_entity.type
_entity.pdbx_description
1 polymer ?
#
loop_
_entity_poly.entity_id
_entity_poly.type
_entity_poly.pdbx_seq_one_letter_code
_entity_poly.pdbx_strand_id
1 'polypeptide(L)'
;MIRRLVLATLATGALLAAAAPAASAATTQVTPASSSNIVKALQLKLIRLKYLAPGLATGNYGNRTIQAVMAFQGWVGLPRDGVAGTATYQALKHAQIPVSWGHKHKHMEVHKARQVLLLIGKLGHVKRAIHVSTAGPGHFTPDGIFHIYRKEIMSWSTLFHVWLPYADYFTGGFAFHEYPDVPGVPASHGCIRIADGDAQVVWKFATLGTRVRIR
;
A
#
# COMPACT_ATOMS: atom_id res chain seq x y z
N MET A 1 -41.18 61.47 -55.13
CA MET A 1 -40.57 60.11 -55.19
C MET A 1 -40.27 59.67 -53.80
N ILE A 2 -41.11 58.85 -53.20
CA ILE A 2 -41.02 58.44 -51.80
C ILE A 2 -40.50 56.98 -51.76
N ARG A 3 -39.29 56.74 -51.26
CA ARG A 3 -38.73 55.41 -51.09
C ARG A 3 -39.22 54.87 -49.72
N ARG A 4 -39.96 53.76 -49.76
CA ARG A 4 -40.37 53.01 -48.61
C ARG A 4 -39.22 52.12 -48.13
N LEU A 5 -38.80 52.29 -46.88
CA LEU A 5 -37.83 51.44 -46.20
C LEU A 5 -38.61 50.25 -45.63
N VAL A 6 -38.22 49.02 -46.01
CA VAL A 6 -38.75 47.80 -45.38
C VAL A 6 -37.77 47.38 -44.31
N LEU A 7 -38.21 47.38 -43.04
CA LEU A 7 -37.48 46.79 -41.93
C LEU A 7 -37.71 45.27 -41.90
N ALA A 8 -36.67 44.48 -42.07
CA ALA A 8 -36.71 43.07 -41.82
C ALA A 8 -36.30 42.77 -40.37
N THR A 9 -37.22 42.23 -39.60
CA THR A 9 -36.98 41.77 -38.22
C THR A 9 -36.44 40.37 -38.25
N LEU A 10 -35.18 40.18 -37.85
CA LEU A 10 -34.53 38.89 -37.61
C LEU A 10 -34.93 38.42 -36.20
N ALA A 11 -35.71 37.32 -36.15
CA ALA A 11 -36.00 36.61 -34.91
C ALA A 11 -34.85 35.62 -34.62
N THR A 12 -34.05 35.92 -33.62
CA THR A 12 -33.03 35.00 -33.08
C THR A 12 -33.68 34.04 -32.11
N GLY A 13 -33.91 32.81 -32.59
CA GLY A 13 -34.31 31.68 -31.73
C GLY A 13 -33.15 31.19 -30.88
N ALA A 14 -33.21 31.41 -29.59
CA ALA A 14 -32.25 30.81 -28.65
C ALA A 14 -32.58 29.34 -28.42
N LEU A 15 -31.75 28.44 -28.90
CA LEU A 15 -31.78 27.02 -28.53
C LEU A 15 -31.27 26.89 -27.08
N LEU A 16 -32.20 26.63 -26.14
CA LEU A 16 -31.79 26.13 -24.80
C LEU A 16 -31.38 24.67 -24.95
N ALA A 17 -30.07 24.41 -24.93
CA ALA A 17 -29.52 23.07 -24.75
C ALA A 17 -29.75 22.67 -23.28
N ALA A 18 -30.72 21.77 -23.04
CA ALA A 18 -30.90 21.13 -21.75
C ALA A 18 -29.69 20.24 -21.47
N ALA A 19 -28.81 20.65 -20.57
CA ALA A 19 -27.73 19.81 -20.05
C ALA A 19 -28.37 18.66 -19.26
N ALA A 20 -28.30 17.44 -19.77
CA ALA A 20 -28.65 16.25 -19.01
C ALA A 20 -27.78 16.16 -17.76
N PRO A 21 -28.34 15.87 -16.57
CA PRO A 21 -27.52 15.69 -15.39
C PRO A 21 -26.59 14.48 -15.62
N ALA A 22 -25.29 14.71 -15.53
CA ALA A 22 -24.32 13.64 -15.53
C ALA A 22 -24.65 12.72 -14.34
N ALA A 23 -25.06 11.50 -14.62
CA ALA A 23 -25.26 10.49 -13.60
C ALA A 23 -23.92 10.31 -12.86
N SER A 24 -23.86 10.83 -11.64
CA SER A 24 -22.73 10.58 -10.73
C SER A 24 -22.67 9.09 -10.52
N ALA A 25 -21.72 8.41 -11.16
CA ALA A 25 -21.43 7.02 -10.87
C ALA A 25 -21.11 6.93 -9.37
N ALA A 26 -22.00 6.31 -8.61
CA ALA A 26 -21.81 6.11 -7.17
C ALA A 26 -20.45 5.42 -6.97
N THR A 27 -19.50 6.16 -6.43
CA THR A 27 -18.13 5.69 -6.19
C THR A 27 -18.23 4.62 -5.12
N THR A 28 -18.19 3.36 -5.50
CA THR A 28 -18.20 2.24 -4.54
C THR A 28 -16.87 2.24 -3.79
N GLN A 29 -16.86 2.83 -2.62
CA GLN A 29 -15.75 2.77 -1.69
C GLN A 29 -16.04 1.70 -0.63
N VAL A 30 -15.05 0.86 -0.32
CA VAL A 30 -15.13 -0.03 0.84
C VAL A 30 -14.28 0.54 1.95
N THR A 31 -14.94 0.84 3.05
CA THR A 31 -14.44 1.52 4.24
C THR A 31 -14.80 0.69 5.47
N PRO A 32 -14.36 1.07 6.66
CA PRO A 32 -14.78 0.44 7.92
C PRO A 32 -16.30 0.38 8.12
N ALA A 33 -17.07 1.30 7.51
CA ALA A 33 -18.54 1.33 7.59
C ALA A 33 -19.23 0.40 6.57
N SER A 34 -18.49 -0.25 5.67
CA SER A 34 -19.04 -1.15 4.66
C SER A 34 -19.55 -2.46 5.27
N SER A 35 -20.54 -3.10 4.62
CA SER A 35 -21.07 -4.37 5.08
C SER A 35 -19.98 -5.45 5.18
N SER A 36 -20.08 -6.31 6.18
CA SER A 36 -19.11 -7.38 6.46
C SER A 36 -18.84 -8.29 5.24
N ASN A 37 -19.86 -8.61 4.45
CA ASN A 37 -19.69 -9.46 3.26
C ASN A 37 -18.84 -8.79 2.17
N ILE A 38 -19.00 -7.48 1.96
CA ILE A 38 -18.21 -6.72 0.97
C ILE A 38 -16.74 -6.66 1.44
N VAL A 39 -16.53 -6.35 2.73
CA VAL A 39 -15.19 -6.33 3.34
C VAL A 39 -14.53 -7.71 3.23
N LYS A 40 -15.25 -8.78 3.55
CA LYS A 40 -14.75 -10.16 3.46
C LYS A 40 -14.36 -10.53 2.03
N ALA A 41 -15.14 -10.13 1.01
CA ALA A 41 -14.80 -10.35 -0.40
C ALA A 41 -13.49 -9.65 -0.81
N LEU A 42 -13.29 -8.39 -0.38
CA LEU A 42 -12.05 -7.65 -0.56
C LEU A 42 -10.87 -8.38 0.11
N GLN A 43 -11.03 -8.77 1.38
CA GLN A 43 -10.01 -9.48 2.14
C GLN A 43 -9.61 -10.80 1.47
N LEU A 44 -10.56 -11.60 0.98
CA LEU A 44 -10.28 -12.82 0.21
C LEU A 44 -9.48 -12.54 -1.07
N LYS A 45 -9.79 -11.45 -1.78
CA LYS A 45 -9.00 -11.03 -2.96
C LYS A 45 -7.57 -10.66 -2.56
N LEU A 46 -7.39 -9.86 -1.49
CA LEU A 46 -6.06 -9.47 -0.97
C LEU A 46 -5.25 -10.68 -0.49
N ILE A 47 -5.89 -11.69 0.14
CA ILE A 47 -5.24 -12.96 0.54
C ILE A 47 -4.72 -13.70 -0.71
N ARG A 48 -5.55 -13.86 -1.74
CA ARG A 48 -5.12 -14.51 -3.00
C ARG A 48 -3.94 -13.80 -3.63
N LEU A 49 -3.91 -12.47 -3.58
CA LEU A 49 -2.84 -11.63 -4.12
C LEU A 49 -1.62 -11.50 -3.18
N LYS A 50 -1.63 -12.16 -2.00
CA LYS A 50 -0.55 -12.16 -0.99
C LYS A 50 -0.38 -10.87 -0.21
N TYR A 51 -1.34 -9.95 -0.23
CA TYR A 51 -1.29 -8.71 0.57
C TYR A 51 -1.86 -8.88 1.99
N LEU A 52 -2.74 -9.85 2.21
CA LEU A 52 -3.31 -10.15 3.53
C LEU A 52 -3.01 -11.59 3.92
N ALA A 53 -2.82 -11.85 5.22
CA ALA A 53 -2.54 -13.20 5.70
C ALA A 53 -3.78 -14.10 5.59
N PRO A 54 -3.60 -15.42 5.31
CA PRO A 54 -4.68 -16.40 5.44
C PRO A 54 -5.36 -16.29 6.82
N GLY A 55 -6.67 -16.53 6.87
CA GLY A 55 -7.45 -16.45 8.10
C GLY A 55 -7.94 -15.05 8.48
N LEU A 56 -7.50 -13.99 7.80
CA LEU A 56 -7.91 -12.60 8.08
C LEU A 56 -9.09 -12.11 7.23
N ALA A 57 -9.84 -13.00 6.58
CA ALA A 57 -11.10 -12.63 5.91
C ALA A 57 -12.25 -12.58 6.93
N THR A 58 -12.16 -11.66 7.88
CA THR A 58 -13.07 -11.55 9.03
C THR A 58 -14.33 -10.74 8.74
N GLY A 59 -14.35 -9.96 7.65
CA GLY A 59 -15.41 -8.99 7.37
C GLY A 59 -15.27 -7.66 8.15
N ASN A 60 -14.23 -7.52 8.98
CA ASN A 60 -13.92 -6.27 9.68
C ASN A 60 -12.79 -5.51 8.96
N TYR A 61 -13.04 -4.27 8.55
CA TYR A 61 -12.06 -3.38 7.90
C TYR A 61 -11.18 -2.69 8.96
N GLY A 62 -10.41 -3.48 9.70
CA GLY A 62 -9.45 -2.98 10.71
C GLY A 62 -8.08 -2.70 10.10
N ASN A 63 -7.11 -2.32 10.97
CA ASN A 63 -5.76 -1.91 10.58
C ASN A 63 -5.08 -2.91 9.62
N ARG A 64 -5.21 -4.23 9.85
CA ARG A 64 -4.64 -5.27 8.97
C ARG A 64 -5.17 -5.18 7.54
N THR A 65 -6.44 -4.83 7.34
CA THR A 65 -7.04 -4.64 6.02
C THR A 65 -6.55 -3.33 5.40
N ILE A 66 -6.49 -2.24 6.18
CA ILE A 66 -5.96 -0.93 5.75
C ILE A 66 -4.53 -1.10 5.24
N GLN A 67 -3.64 -1.72 6.00
CA GLN A 67 -2.25 -1.94 5.61
C GLN A 67 -2.12 -2.84 4.37
N ALA A 68 -2.96 -3.85 4.23
CA ALA A 68 -2.99 -4.70 3.03
C ALA A 68 -3.46 -3.94 1.78
N VAL A 69 -4.43 -3.03 1.93
CA VAL A 69 -4.86 -2.13 0.84
C VAL A 69 -3.74 -1.15 0.48
N MET A 70 -3.06 -0.53 1.46
CA MET A 70 -1.90 0.33 1.21
C MET A 70 -0.77 -0.40 0.49
N ALA A 71 -0.47 -1.65 0.88
CA ALA A 71 0.53 -2.48 0.18
C ALA A 71 0.15 -2.71 -1.28
N PHE A 72 -1.12 -3.02 -1.55
CA PHE A 72 -1.64 -3.18 -2.91
C PHE A 72 -1.56 -1.88 -3.70
N GLN A 73 -2.07 -0.78 -3.14
CA GLN A 73 -2.02 0.56 -3.76
C GLN A 73 -0.59 0.97 -4.11
N GLY A 74 0.34 0.82 -3.17
CA GLY A 74 1.76 1.11 -3.40
C GLY A 74 2.36 0.24 -4.51
N TRP A 75 1.98 -1.04 -4.58
CA TRP A 75 2.46 -1.93 -5.62
C TRP A 75 2.02 -1.53 -7.02
N VAL A 76 0.75 -1.09 -7.16
CA VAL A 76 0.17 -0.70 -8.46
C VAL A 76 0.30 0.80 -8.78
N GLY A 77 0.99 1.58 -7.91
CA GLY A 77 1.24 3.01 -8.15
C GLY A 77 0.06 3.93 -7.84
N LEU A 78 -0.88 3.50 -7.02
CA LEU A 78 -1.98 4.33 -6.51
C LEU A 78 -1.58 5.06 -5.21
N PRO A 79 -2.25 6.17 -4.86
CA PRO A 79 -2.13 6.77 -3.53
C PRO A 79 -2.39 5.73 -2.43
N ARG A 80 -1.52 5.70 -1.43
CA ARG A 80 -1.58 4.73 -0.32
C ARG A 80 -2.41 5.28 0.83
N ASP A 81 -3.71 5.46 0.61
CA ASP A 81 -4.67 5.97 1.60
C ASP A 81 -5.34 4.87 2.44
N GLY A 82 -5.16 3.61 2.04
CA GLY A 82 -5.77 2.46 2.71
C GLY A 82 -7.27 2.34 2.49
N VAL A 83 -7.86 3.14 1.59
CA VAL A 83 -9.28 3.09 1.23
C VAL A 83 -9.46 2.34 -0.09
N ALA A 84 -10.25 1.28 -0.09
CA ALA A 84 -10.56 0.55 -1.30
C ALA A 84 -11.64 1.30 -2.12
N GLY A 85 -11.25 2.43 -2.73
CA GLY A 85 -12.10 3.24 -3.61
C GLY A 85 -12.17 2.68 -5.04
N THR A 86 -12.85 3.41 -5.92
CA THR A 86 -13.08 2.99 -7.32
C THR A 86 -11.79 2.64 -8.05
N ALA A 87 -10.73 3.48 -7.95
CA ALA A 87 -9.45 3.22 -8.59
C ALA A 87 -8.81 1.91 -8.08
N THR A 88 -8.85 1.69 -6.74
CA THR A 88 -8.34 0.46 -6.11
C THR A 88 -9.12 -0.77 -6.60
N TYR A 89 -10.45 -0.70 -6.70
CA TYR A 89 -11.26 -1.80 -7.21
C TYR A 89 -11.01 -2.10 -8.69
N GLN A 90 -10.86 -1.09 -9.53
CA GLN A 90 -10.53 -1.27 -10.94
C GLN A 90 -9.17 -1.96 -11.09
N ALA A 91 -8.16 -1.52 -10.33
CA ALA A 91 -6.86 -2.16 -10.31
C ALA A 91 -6.93 -3.61 -9.81
N LEU A 92 -7.75 -3.91 -8.78
CA LEU A 92 -7.91 -5.26 -8.24
C LEU A 92 -8.50 -6.25 -9.25
N LYS A 93 -9.32 -5.81 -10.23
CA LYS A 93 -9.91 -6.70 -11.24
C LYS A 93 -8.83 -7.44 -12.03
N HIS A 94 -7.77 -6.75 -12.41
CA HIS A 94 -6.68 -7.26 -13.26
C HIS A 94 -5.40 -7.56 -12.49
N ALA A 95 -5.43 -7.44 -11.15
CA ALA A 95 -4.25 -7.58 -10.32
C ALA A 95 -3.70 -9.01 -10.32
N GLN A 96 -2.38 -9.08 -10.38
CA GLN A 96 -1.60 -10.30 -10.20
C GLN A 96 -0.78 -10.23 -8.92
N ILE A 97 -0.28 -11.38 -8.48
CA ILE A 97 0.66 -11.45 -7.35
C ILE A 97 1.92 -10.64 -7.73
N PRO A 98 2.49 -9.84 -6.80
CA PRO A 98 3.74 -9.12 -7.03
C PRO A 98 4.86 -10.03 -7.55
N VAL A 99 5.73 -9.48 -8.38
CA VAL A 99 6.86 -10.22 -8.96
C VAL A 99 8.15 -9.84 -8.22
N SER A 100 8.89 -10.85 -7.79
CA SER A 100 10.24 -10.71 -7.22
C SER A 100 11.26 -10.30 -8.27
N TRP A 101 12.38 -9.68 -7.84
CA TRP A 101 13.54 -9.38 -8.70
C TRP A 101 14.31 -10.63 -9.20
N GLY A 102 13.72 -11.84 -9.10
CA GLY A 102 14.14 -13.01 -9.86
C GLY A 102 15.11 -13.98 -9.17
N HIS A 103 15.29 -13.93 -7.87
CA HIS A 103 16.14 -14.88 -7.14
C HIS A 103 15.35 -16.08 -6.60
N LYS A 104 15.85 -17.31 -6.86
CA LYS A 104 15.22 -18.57 -6.43
C LYS A 104 15.68 -19.05 -5.04
N HIS A 105 15.86 -18.13 -4.08
CA HIS A 105 16.16 -18.48 -2.69
C HIS A 105 15.33 -17.62 -1.73
N LYS A 106 15.24 -18.05 -0.48
CA LYS A 106 14.53 -17.28 0.57
C LYS A 106 15.24 -15.94 0.80
N HIS A 107 14.52 -14.83 0.66
CA HIS A 107 15.04 -13.48 0.89
C HIS A 107 13.91 -12.47 1.07
N MET A 108 14.27 -11.24 1.36
CA MET A 108 13.39 -10.09 1.52
C MET A 108 13.72 -9.02 0.49
N GLU A 109 12.72 -8.35 -0.07
CA GLU A 109 12.88 -7.26 -1.04
C GLU A 109 12.10 -6.03 -0.60
N VAL A 110 12.78 -4.91 -0.38
CA VAL A 110 12.17 -3.63 -0.03
C VAL A 110 12.14 -2.73 -1.26
N HIS A 111 10.94 -2.46 -1.75
CA HIS A 111 10.66 -1.55 -2.86
C HIS A 111 10.33 -0.16 -2.29
N LYS A 112 11.34 0.70 -2.08
CA LYS A 112 11.19 2.00 -1.40
C LYS A 112 10.19 2.93 -2.09
N ALA A 113 10.25 3.06 -3.39
CA ALA A 113 9.30 3.90 -4.14
C ALA A 113 7.85 3.45 -3.97
N ARG A 114 7.63 2.15 -3.76
CA ARG A 114 6.31 1.53 -3.56
C ARG A 114 5.91 1.44 -2.09
N GLN A 115 6.86 1.60 -1.17
CA GLN A 115 6.70 1.35 0.27
C GLN A 115 6.14 -0.06 0.53
N VAL A 116 6.73 -1.06 -0.14
CA VAL A 116 6.31 -2.47 -0.06
C VAL A 116 7.51 -3.36 0.20
N LEU A 117 7.38 -4.24 1.19
CA LEU A 117 8.27 -5.36 1.48
C LEU A 117 7.68 -6.64 0.89
N LEU A 118 8.45 -7.35 0.08
CA LEU A 118 8.13 -8.70 -0.37
C LEU A 118 8.90 -9.74 0.44
N LEU A 119 8.21 -10.73 0.95
CA LEU A 119 8.79 -11.94 1.53
C LEU A 119 8.83 -13.04 0.46
N ILE A 120 10.02 -13.44 0.06
CA ILE A 120 10.23 -14.38 -1.05
C ILE A 120 10.65 -15.74 -0.50
N GLY A 121 9.90 -16.78 -0.87
CA GLY A 121 10.19 -18.16 -0.48
C GLY A 121 11.34 -18.79 -1.28
N LYS A 122 11.74 -20.01 -0.89
CA LYS A 122 12.90 -20.72 -1.46
C LYS A 122 12.84 -20.91 -2.99
N LEU A 123 11.64 -20.95 -3.58
CA LEU A 123 11.45 -21.13 -5.03
C LEU A 123 11.25 -19.80 -5.78
N GLY A 124 11.50 -18.65 -5.13
CA GLY A 124 11.33 -17.32 -5.74
C GLY A 124 9.89 -16.80 -5.74
N HIS A 125 8.93 -17.57 -5.18
CA HIS A 125 7.54 -17.13 -5.11
C HIS A 125 7.32 -16.15 -3.96
N VAL A 126 6.52 -15.10 -4.21
CA VAL A 126 6.08 -14.16 -3.18
C VAL A 126 5.16 -14.89 -2.19
N LYS A 127 5.56 -14.90 -0.93
CA LYS A 127 4.76 -15.41 0.19
C LYS A 127 3.86 -14.34 0.78
N ARG A 128 4.37 -13.11 0.88
CA ARG A 128 3.65 -11.94 1.38
C ARG A 128 4.18 -10.66 0.74
N ALA A 129 3.28 -9.71 0.51
CA ALA A 129 3.57 -8.32 0.20
C ALA A 129 3.00 -7.46 1.34
N ILE A 130 3.83 -6.69 2.00
CA ILE A 130 3.52 -5.99 3.24
C ILE A 130 3.78 -4.50 3.04
N HIS A 131 2.86 -3.64 3.48
CA HIS A 131 3.11 -2.20 3.53
C HIS A 131 4.19 -1.88 4.57
N VAL A 132 5.09 -0.98 4.23
CA VAL A 132 6.13 -0.48 5.11
C VAL A 132 6.25 1.04 4.99
N SER A 133 6.87 1.68 5.99
CA SER A 133 7.28 3.08 5.90
C SER A 133 8.79 3.17 6.11
N THR A 134 9.51 3.57 5.06
CA THR A 134 10.96 3.81 5.07
C THR A 134 11.27 5.24 5.47
N ALA A 135 12.53 5.68 5.35
CA ALA A 135 12.99 7.02 5.73
C ALA A 135 12.18 8.13 5.06
N GLY A 136 11.74 9.09 5.86
CA GLY A 136 11.09 10.32 5.42
C GLY A 136 12.09 11.39 4.93
N PRO A 137 11.59 12.59 4.59
CA PRO A 137 12.42 13.70 4.15
C PRO A 137 13.58 14.02 5.12
N GLY A 138 14.76 14.29 4.59
CA GLY A 138 15.97 14.57 5.40
C GLY A 138 16.64 13.34 6.01
N HIS A 139 16.10 12.13 5.81
CA HIS A 139 16.62 10.86 6.27
C HIS A 139 16.81 9.87 5.11
N PHE A 140 17.49 8.76 5.36
CA PHE A 140 17.68 7.73 4.33
C PHE A 140 17.54 6.32 4.91
N THR A 141 16.96 5.42 4.13
CA THR A 141 17.08 3.97 4.29
C THR A 141 18.08 3.50 3.24
N PRO A 142 19.21 2.83 3.62
CA PRO A 142 20.27 2.49 2.69
C PRO A 142 19.81 1.55 1.59
N ASP A 143 20.23 1.82 0.35
CA ASP A 143 20.09 0.89 -0.78
C ASP A 143 21.20 -0.15 -0.74
N GLY A 144 20.90 -1.35 -1.18
CA GLY A 144 21.93 -2.39 -1.27
C GLY A 144 21.41 -3.79 -0.99
N ILE A 145 22.38 -4.67 -0.75
CA ILE A 145 22.16 -6.06 -0.36
C ILE A 145 22.77 -6.26 1.01
N PHE A 146 21.94 -6.65 1.95
CA PHE A 146 22.28 -6.85 3.35
C PHE A 146 21.86 -8.24 3.79
N HIS A 147 22.20 -8.57 5.05
CA HIS A 147 21.76 -9.80 5.70
C HIS A 147 21.28 -9.49 7.11
N ILE A 148 20.23 -10.15 7.57
CA ILE A 148 19.80 -10.04 8.97
C ILE A 148 20.94 -10.57 9.85
N TYR A 149 21.54 -9.70 10.66
CA TYR A 149 22.68 -10.05 11.51
C TYR A 149 22.36 -10.07 13.01
N ARG A 150 21.28 -9.39 13.41
CA ARG A 150 20.83 -9.35 14.81
C ARG A 150 19.31 -9.29 14.86
N LYS A 151 18.74 -9.95 15.86
CA LYS A 151 17.29 -10.01 16.08
C LYS A 151 16.99 -9.82 17.56
N GLU A 152 16.06 -8.93 17.88
CA GLU A 152 15.63 -8.65 19.26
C GLU A 152 14.12 -8.50 19.31
N ILE A 153 13.44 -9.29 20.15
CA ILE A 153 11.97 -9.18 20.33
C ILE A 153 11.56 -7.80 20.80
N MET A 154 12.36 -7.21 21.71
CA MET A 154 12.23 -5.84 22.21
C MET A 154 13.62 -5.21 22.24
N SER A 155 13.88 -4.29 21.34
CA SER A 155 15.15 -3.57 21.28
C SER A 155 14.97 -2.12 21.72
N TRP A 156 15.84 -1.65 22.63
CA TRP A 156 15.80 -0.26 23.04
C TRP A 156 16.68 0.61 22.14
N SER A 157 16.05 1.59 21.50
CA SER A 157 16.79 2.61 20.75
C SER A 157 17.26 3.72 21.68
N THR A 158 18.57 3.77 21.97
CA THR A 158 19.15 4.83 22.77
C THR A 158 19.13 6.19 22.09
N LEU A 159 19.12 6.21 20.73
CA LEU A 159 19.08 7.44 19.96
C LEU A 159 17.70 8.11 19.98
N PHE A 160 16.63 7.30 19.95
CA PHE A 160 15.26 7.82 19.84
C PHE A 160 14.45 7.62 21.13
N HIS A 161 15.04 6.99 22.16
CA HIS A 161 14.40 6.70 23.45
C HIS A 161 13.04 5.98 23.30
N VAL A 162 12.99 4.98 22.39
CA VAL A 162 11.79 4.17 22.12
C VAL A 162 12.12 2.70 22.03
N TRP A 163 11.14 1.86 22.35
CA TRP A 163 11.22 0.43 22.08
C TRP A 163 10.93 0.13 20.61
N LEU A 164 11.67 -0.81 20.05
CA LEU A 164 11.53 -1.33 18.69
C LEU A 164 11.14 -2.81 18.79
N PRO A 165 9.82 -3.13 18.85
CA PRO A 165 9.40 -4.53 18.91
C PRO A 165 9.74 -5.26 17.62
N TYR A 166 10.10 -6.54 17.73
CA TYR A 166 10.44 -7.42 16.61
C TYR A 166 11.53 -6.83 15.69
N ALA A 167 12.58 -6.30 16.27
CA ALA A 167 13.67 -5.65 15.53
C ALA A 167 14.57 -6.68 14.82
N ASP A 168 14.54 -6.66 13.49
CA ASP A 168 15.41 -7.43 12.59
C ASP A 168 16.46 -6.50 11.97
N TYR A 169 17.66 -6.43 12.54
CA TYR A 169 18.73 -5.55 12.09
C TYR A 169 19.44 -6.11 10.85
N PHE A 170 19.63 -5.26 9.84
CA PHE A 170 20.24 -5.67 8.57
C PHE A 170 21.56 -4.91 8.24
N THR A 171 21.77 -3.70 8.77
CA THR A 171 23.05 -2.97 8.69
C THR A 171 23.12 -1.87 9.72
N GLY A 172 24.26 -1.66 10.38
CA GLY A 172 24.42 -0.63 11.43
C GLY A 172 23.27 -0.65 12.43
N GLY A 173 22.63 0.49 12.66
CA GLY A 173 21.43 0.63 13.50
C GLY A 173 20.11 0.48 12.74
N PHE A 174 20.12 0.15 11.44
CA PHE A 174 18.91 0.02 10.63
C PHE A 174 18.25 -1.35 10.80
N ALA A 175 16.95 -1.35 11.09
CA ALA A 175 16.17 -2.55 11.32
C ALA A 175 14.78 -2.47 10.69
N PHE A 176 14.18 -3.63 10.41
CA PHE A 176 12.74 -3.78 10.37
C PHE A 176 12.23 -3.84 11.81
N HIS A 177 11.15 -3.17 12.13
CA HIS A 177 10.53 -3.26 13.46
C HIS A 177 9.05 -2.90 13.41
N GLU A 178 8.31 -3.34 14.42
CA GLU A 178 6.93 -2.91 14.60
C GLU A 178 6.86 -1.42 14.94
N TYR A 179 5.84 -0.77 14.40
CA TYR A 179 5.50 0.60 14.75
C TYR A 179 3.99 0.79 14.74
N PRO A 180 3.40 1.48 15.73
CA PRO A 180 1.95 1.58 15.85
C PRO A 180 1.31 2.40 14.70
N ASP A 181 2.02 3.41 14.19
CA ASP A 181 1.57 4.24 13.07
C ASP A 181 2.49 4.06 11.85
N VAL A 182 1.98 3.37 10.83
CA VAL A 182 2.68 3.15 9.55
C VAL A 182 1.89 3.84 8.45
N PRO A 183 2.19 5.12 8.17
CA PRO A 183 1.45 5.92 7.21
C PRO A 183 1.74 5.50 5.76
N GLY A 184 0.88 5.90 4.83
CA GLY A 184 1.06 5.64 3.40
C GLY A 184 2.25 6.35 2.73
N VAL A 185 3.10 7.04 3.52
CA VAL A 185 4.27 7.81 3.07
C VAL A 185 5.52 7.37 3.83
N PRO A 186 6.73 7.62 3.28
CA PRO A 186 7.97 7.48 4.02
C PRO A 186 7.99 8.44 5.23
N ALA A 187 8.25 7.93 6.45
CA ALA A 187 8.14 8.73 7.68
C ALA A 187 9.14 8.32 8.79
N SER A 188 10.00 7.32 8.57
CA SER A 188 10.99 6.89 9.56
C SER A 188 12.26 7.75 9.51
N HIS A 189 13.18 7.54 10.47
CA HIS A 189 14.53 8.11 10.46
C HIS A 189 15.55 7.18 9.76
N GLY A 190 15.07 6.09 9.13
CA GLY A 190 15.94 5.15 8.40
C GLY A 190 15.54 3.68 8.57
N CYS A 191 15.05 3.28 9.73
CA CYS A 191 14.46 1.97 9.94
C CYS A 191 13.24 1.75 9.03
N ILE A 192 12.82 0.51 8.89
CA ILE A 192 11.67 0.12 8.09
C ILE A 192 10.53 -0.23 9.04
N ARG A 193 9.56 0.67 9.16
CA ARG A 193 8.40 0.51 10.03
C ARG A 193 7.40 -0.47 9.42
N ILE A 194 6.87 -1.35 10.24
CA ILE A 194 5.88 -2.37 9.88
C ILE A 194 4.75 -2.34 10.90
N ALA A 195 3.51 -2.43 10.46
CA ALA A 195 2.38 -2.44 11.36
C ALA A 195 2.31 -3.74 12.19
N ASP A 196 1.64 -3.65 13.36
CA ASP A 196 1.37 -4.79 14.23
C ASP A 196 0.82 -6.00 13.46
N GLY A 197 1.22 -7.17 13.92
CA GLY A 197 0.87 -8.47 13.34
C GLY A 197 1.57 -8.75 12.00
N ASP A 198 1.88 -7.76 11.14
CA ASP A 198 2.74 -7.97 9.97
C ASP A 198 4.22 -7.96 10.39
N ALA A 199 4.61 -7.16 11.39
CA ALA A 199 5.94 -7.23 11.98
C ALA A 199 6.26 -8.63 12.53
N GLN A 200 5.31 -9.27 13.20
CA GLN A 200 5.45 -10.64 13.68
C GLN A 200 5.60 -11.66 12.53
N VAL A 201 4.92 -11.45 11.39
CA VAL A 201 5.09 -12.28 10.20
C VAL A 201 6.50 -12.12 9.63
N VAL A 202 7.01 -10.89 9.56
CA VAL A 202 8.38 -10.61 9.11
C VAL A 202 9.40 -11.24 10.06
N TRP A 203 9.24 -11.04 11.35
CA TRP A 203 10.08 -11.64 12.40
C TRP A 203 10.19 -13.15 12.28
N LYS A 204 9.07 -13.85 12.10
CA LYS A 204 9.04 -15.32 11.92
C LYS A 204 9.64 -15.76 10.59
N PHE A 205 9.51 -14.93 9.56
CA PHE A 205 10.09 -15.21 8.26
C PHE A 205 11.60 -14.96 8.23
N ALA A 206 12.08 -13.85 8.77
CA ALA A 206 13.49 -13.50 8.81
C ALA A 206 14.23 -14.36 9.84
N THR A 207 15.33 -14.99 9.42
CA THR A 207 16.29 -15.67 10.29
C THR A 207 17.64 -14.97 10.17
N LEU A 208 18.56 -15.18 11.12
CA LEU A 208 19.94 -14.71 10.95
C LEU A 208 20.49 -15.23 9.59
N GLY A 209 21.18 -14.35 8.87
CA GLY A 209 21.67 -14.61 7.52
C GLY A 209 20.62 -14.45 6.40
N THR A 210 19.34 -14.18 6.72
CA THR A 210 18.34 -13.90 5.66
C THR A 210 18.78 -12.69 4.86
N ARG A 211 18.91 -12.87 3.53
CA ARG A 211 19.26 -11.78 2.59
C ARG A 211 18.15 -10.75 2.50
N VAL A 212 18.53 -9.48 2.52
CA VAL A 212 17.65 -8.31 2.34
C VAL A 212 18.17 -7.50 1.17
N ARG A 213 17.34 -7.24 0.18
CA ARG A 213 17.65 -6.32 -0.92
C ARG A 213 16.75 -5.10 -0.81
N ILE A 214 17.35 -3.91 -0.87
CA ILE A 214 16.65 -2.61 -0.72
C ILE A 214 16.98 -1.74 -1.94
N ARG A 215 15.96 -1.17 -2.58
CA ARG A 215 16.07 -0.15 -3.62
C ARG A 215 14.73 0.57 -3.93
#